data_bd8f0ee5b890da3d738f06878b77eb1e
#
_entry.id   bd8f0ee5b890da3d738f06878b77eb1e
#
_cell.length_a   1.000
_cell.length_b   1.000
_cell.length_c   1.000
_cell.angle_alpha   90.00
_cell.angle_beta   90.00
_cell.angle_gamma   90.00
#
_symmetry.space_group_name_H-M   'P 1'
#
loop_
_entity.id
_entity.type
_entity.pdbx_description
1 polymer ?
#
loop_
_entity_poly.entity_id
_entity_poly.type
_entity_poly.pdbx_seq_one_letter_code
_entity_poly.pdbx_strand_id
1 'polypeptide(L)'
;VPKHLVVIGGGVIGLELGSVYLRLGSQVTVVEFMDKIISGMDGALSKELQKVLRKQGMKFELSTAVSAVERNGDSVKVTAKNKKGEEVNFEGDYVLVSVGRRPYTDGLGLEKAGVELDERGRVKTNDHLQTNVSNIYAIGDVIKGAMLAHKAEEEGTLVAEILAGQKPHINYNLIPGVVYTWPEVAGVGKTEEQLKEEGVAYKVGNFPMRALGRSRASGDTDG
;
A
#
# COMPACT_ATOMS: atom_id res chain seq x y z
N VAL A 1 -14.64 -15.64 -12.40
CA VAL A 1 -13.28 -15.13 -12.73
C VAL A 1 -13.44 -14.22 -13.94
N PRO A 2 -13.04 -12.94 -13.86
CA PRO A 2 -13.07 -12.05 -15.03
C PRO A 2 -12.15 -12.55 -16.14
N LYS A 3 -12.52 -12.28 -17.40
CA LYS A 3 -11.62 -12.52 -18.54
C LYS A 3 -10.53 -11.44 -18.56
N HIS A 4 -10.93 -10.19 -18.38
CA HIS A 4 -10.02 -9.06 -18.29
C HIS A 4 -10.41 -8.14 -17.12
N LEU A 5 -9.53 -8.06 -16.12
CA LEU A 5 -9.63 -7.18 -14.98
C LEU A 5 -8.79 -5.91 -15.20
N VAL A 6 -9.44 -4.75 -15.17
CA VAL A 6 -8.72 -3.46 -15.09
C VAL A 6 -8.60 -3.05 -13.63
N VAL A 7 -7.37 -2.86 -13.15
CA VAL A 7 -7.07 -2.46 -11.77
C VAL A 7 -6.68 -0.98 -11.78
N ILE A 8 -7.42 -0.15 -11.09
CA ILE A 8 -7.11 1.27 -10.88
C ILE A 8 -6.39 1.40 -9.55
N GLY A 9 -5.09 1.69 -9.62
CA GLY A 9 -4.19 1.81 -8.48
C GLY A 9 -3.18 0.66 -8.38
N GLY A 10 -1.91 0.99 -8.54
CA GLY A 10 -0.75 0.09 -8.45
C GLY A 10 -0.16 -0.03 -7.04
N GLY A 11 -0.96 0.25 -6.00
CA GLY A 11 -0.62 0.02 -4.60
C GLY A 11 -0.76 -1.45 -4.20
N VAL A 12 -0.50 -1.73 -2.91
CA VAL A 12 -0.49 -3.09 -2.34
C VAL A 12 -1.77 -3.85 -2.68
N ILE A 13 -2.94 -3.29 -2.37
CA ILE A 13 -4.25 -3.94 -2.56
C ILE A 13 -4.50 -4.29 -4.04
N GLY A 14 -4.23 -3.35 -4.95
CA GLY A 14 -4.41 -3.56 -6.38
C GLY A 14 -3.53 -4.66 -6.94
N LEU A 15 -2.28 -4.73 -6.50
CA LEU A 15 -1.33 -5.75 -6.96
C LEU A 15 -1.63 -7.12 -6.37
N GLU A 16 -1.98 -7.21 -5.09
CA GLU A 16 -2.33 -8.48 -4.44
C GLU A 16 -3.55 -9.11 -5.11
N LEU A 17 -4.67 -8.36 -5.21
CA LEU A 17 -5.89 -8.85 -5.86
C LEU A 17 -5.67 -9.08 -7.36
N GLY A 18 -4.97 -8.17 -8.05
CA GLY A 18 -4.61 -8.34 -9.46
C GLY A 18 -3.80 -9.62 -9.69
N SER A 19 -2.83 -9.93 -8.81
CA SER A 19 -2.01 -11.14 -8.84
C SER A 19 -2.85 -12.42 -8.64
N VAL A 20 -3.84 -12.40 -7.75
CA VAL A 20 -4.79 -13.51 -7.56
C VAL A 20 -5.54 -13.79 -8.85
N TYR A 21 -6.15 -12.78 -9.45
CA TYR A 21 -6.92 -12.95 -10.70
C TYR A 21 -6.04 -13.34 -11.89
N LEU A 22 -4.82 -12.78 -11.98
CA LEU A 22 -3.84 -13.19 -12.99
C LEU A 22 -3.53 -14.69 -12.91
N ARG A 23 -3.28 -15.20 -11.70
CA ARG A 23 -3.03 -16.64 -11.45
C ARG A 23 -4.25 -17.51 -11.70
N LEU A 24 -5.46 -16.97 -11.60
CA LEU A 24 -6.71 -17.65 -11.98
C LEU A 24 -7.00 -17.60 -13.50
N GLY A 25 -6.10 -17.01 -14.28
CA GLY A 25 -6.18 -16.97 -15.74
C GLY A 25 -6.77 -15.70 -16.34
N SER A 26 -7.08 -14.67 -15.54
CA SER A 26 -7.52 -13.37 -16.05
C SER A 26 -6.38 -12.63 -16.74
N GLN A 27 -6.69 -11.86 -17.79
CA GLN A 27 -5.81 -10.74 -18.17
C GLN A 27 -5.94 -9.65 -17.12
N VAL A 28 -4.82 -9.05 -16.72
CA VAL A 28 -4.82 -7.96 -15.73
C VAL A 28 -4.05 -6.76 -16.27
N THR A 29 -4.71 -5.61 -16.28
CA THR A 29 -4.10 -4.33 -16.64
C THR A 29 -4.20 -3.38 -15.44
N VAL A 30 -3.06 -2.97 -14.89
CA VAL A 30 -2.96 -2.02 -13.78
C VAL A 30 -2.74 -0.62 -14.35
N VAL A 31 -3.63 0.31 -14.03
CA VAL A 31 -3.55 1.73 -14.38
C VAL A 31 -3.17 2.51 -13.12
N GLU A 32 -1.99 3.13 -13.11
CA GLU A 32 -1.42 3.80 -11.94
C GLU A 32 -1.07 5.26 -12.27
N PHE A 33 -1.52 6.16 -11.39
CA PHE A 33 -1.24 7.60 -11.50
C PHE A 33 0.24 7.93 -11.31
N MET A 34 0.90 7.22 -10.38
CA MET A 34 2.33 7.41 -10.11
C MET A 34 3.18 6.79 -11.23
N ASP A 35 4.44 7.16 -11.27
CA ASP A 35 5.43 6.63 -12.20
C ASP A 35 6.00 5.25 -11.78
N LYS A 36 5.58 4.75 -10.62
CA LYS A 36 5.98 3.44 -10.06
C LYS A 36 4.84 2.79 -9.28
N ILE A 37 4.87 1.47 -9.18
CA ILE A 37 3.98 0.70 -8.30
C ILE A 37 4.48 0.76 -6.85
N ILE A 38 3.64 0.35 -5.88
CA ILE A 38 3.97 0.31 -4.45
C ILE A 38 4.81 1.52 -3.99
N SER A 39 4.37 2.72 -4.32
CA SER A 39 5.12 3.97 -4.15
C SER A 39 5.59 4.26 -2.71
N GLY A 40 5.01 3.58 -1.72
CA GLY A 40 5.43 3.65 -0.30
C GLY A 40 6.64 2.79 0.06
N MET A 41 7.10 1.92 -0.84
CA MET A 41 8.28 1.07 -0.64
C MET A 41 9.50 1.60 -1.39
N ASP A 42 10.67 1.04 -1.10
CA ASP A 42 11.93 1.38 -1.79
C ASP A 42 11.81 1.20 -3.30
N GLY A 43 12.36 2.14 -4.05
CA GLY A 43 12.28 2.15 -5.51
C GLY A 43 12.93 0.95 -6.20
N ALA A 44 13.93 0.33 -5.57
CA ALA A 44 14.54 -0.90 -6.07
C ALA A 44 13.57 -2.07 -5.99
N LEU A 45 12.83 -2.20 -4.87
CA LEU A 45 11.78 -3.21 -4.68
C LEU A 45 10.63 -3.02 -5.66
N SER A 46 10.18 -1.76 -5.84
CA SER A 46 9.14 -1.42 -6.81
C SER A 46 9.49 -1.87 -8.23
N LYS A 47 10.71 -1.59 -8.67
CA LYS A 47 11.21 -1.97 -10.01
C LYS A 47 11.31 -3.48 -10.18
N GLU A 48 11.83 -4.20 -9.19
CA GLU A 48 11.98 -5.64 -9.28
C GLU A 48 10.61 -6.34 -9.27
N LEU A 49 9.69 -5.96 -8.37
CA LEU A 49 8.35 -6.50 -8.38
C LEU A 49 7.61 -6.24 -9.71
N GLN A 50 7.71 -5.03 -10.26
CA GLN A 50 7.10 -4.71 -11.55
C GLN A 50 7.64 -5.59 -12.68
N LYS A 51 8.95 -5.82 -12.70
CA LYS A 51 9.61 -6.68 -13.68
C LYS A 51 9.09 -8.13 -13.57
N VAL A 52 8.99 -8.66 -12.36
CA VAL A 52 8.52 -10.03 -12.13
C VAL A 52 7.04 -10.17 -12.51
N LEU A 53 6.18 -9.26 -12.09
CA LEU A 53 4.75 -9.29 -12.43
C LEU A 53 4.51 -9.12 -13.94
N ARG A 54 5.32 -8.31 -14.64
CA ARG A 54 5.30 -8.23 -16.11
C ARG A 54 5.66 -9.56 -16.76
N LYS A 55 6.68 -10.23 -16.26
CA LYS A 55 7.09 -11.57 -16.74
C LYS A 55 5.97 -12.59 -16.56
N GLN A 56 5.16 -12.44 -15.50
CA GLN A 56 3.98 -13.26 -15.25
C GLN A 56 2.76 -12.90 -16.13
N GLY A 57 2.82 -11.79 -16.88
CA GLY A 57 1.77 -11.37 -17.81
C GLY A 57 0.93 -10.17 -17.38
N MET A 58 1.20 -9.58 -16.21
CA MET A 58 0.51 -8.36 -15.77
C MET A 58 0.95 -7.15 -16.59
N LYS A 59 -0.02 -6.36 -17.07
CA LYS A 59 0.24 -5.12 -17.81
C LYS A 59 0.19 -3.92 -16.88
N PHE A 60 1.04 -2.91 -17.13
CA PHE A 60 1.13 -1.70 -16.34
C PHE A 60 1.13 -0.47 -17.21
N GLU A 61 0.21 0.44 -16.92
CA GLU A 61 0.09 1.78 -17.48
C GLU A 61 0.35 2.78 -16.35
N LEU A 62 1.63 3.16 -16.21
CA LEU A 62 2.10 4.08 -15.17
C LEU A 62 1.98 5.53 -15.64
N SER A 63 2.04 6.49 -14.70
CA SER A 63 1.85 7.93 -14.97
C SER A 63 0.56 8.18 -15.75
N THR A 64 -0.50 7.43 -15.43
CA THR A 64 -1.77 7.43 -16.15
C THR A 64 -2.92 7.70 -15.18
N ALA A 65 -3.56 8.87 -15.35
CA ALA A 65 -4.61 9.35 -14.45
C ALA A 65 -5.99 8.95 -14.99
N VAL A 66 -6.69 8.07 -14.27
CA VAL A 66 -8.07 7.69 -14.61
C VAL A 66 -9.01 8.87 -14.36
N SER A 67 -9.87 9.17 -15.32
CA SER A 67 -10.86 10.25 -15.26
C SER A 67 -12.30 9.75 -15.22
N ALA A 68 -12.60 8.59 -15.81
CA ALA A 68 -13.95 8.03 -15.83
C ALA A 68 -13.94 6.50 -15.90
N VAL A 69 -15.01 5.91 -15.37
CA VAL A 69 -15.34 4.49 -15.53
C VAL A 69 -16.79 4.39 -15.96
N GLU A 70 -17.06 3.76 -17.07
CA GLU A 70 -18.40 3.61 -17.65
C GLU A 70 -18.72 2.11 -17.83
N ARG A 71 -19.91 1.73 -17.42
CA ARG A 71 -20.41 0.37 -17.66
C ARG A 71 -21.23 0.34 -18.95
N ASN A 72 -20.87 -0.56 -19.87
CA ASN A 72 -21.56 -0.78 -21.13
C ASN A 72 -22.03 -2.25 -21.21
N GLY A 73 -23.23 -2.52 -20.68
CA GLY A 73 -23.75 -3.89 -20.55
C GLY A 73 -22.87 -4.75 -19.63
N ASP A 74 -22.22 -5.77 -20.20
CA ASP A 74 -21.33 -6.70 -19.49
C ASP A 74 -19.85 -6.30 -19.58
N SER A 75 -19.55 -5.15 -20.18
CA SER A 75 -18.20 -4.57 -20.25
C SER A 75 -18.08 -3.30 -19.46
N VAL A 76 -16.84 -2.93 -19.12
CA VAL A 76 -16.48 -1.66 -18.50
C VAL A 76 -15.41 -0.98 -19.36
N LYS A 77 -15.55 0.33 -19.54
CA LYS A 77 -14.56 1.19 -20.18
C LYS A 77 -13.96 2.12 -19.12
N VAL A 78 -12.64 2.12 -19.03
CA VAL A 78 -11.88 3.03 -18.19
C VAL A 78 -11.20 4.06 -19.08
N THR A 79 -11.55 5.33 -18.91
CA THR A 79 -10.93 6.46 -19.61
C THR A 79 -9.87 7.10 -18.72
N ALA A 80 -8.69 7.35 -19.27
CA ALA A 80 -7.56 7.91 -18.52
C ALA A 80 -6.74 8.87 -19.41
N LYS A 81 -5.88 9.67 -18.78
CA LYS A 81 -4.87 10.49 -19.45
C LYS A 81 -3.47 9.96 -19.14
N ASN A 82 -2.70 9.69 -20.16
CA ASN A 82 -1.32 9.23 -20.03
C ASN A 82 -0.35 10.37 -19.68
N LYS A 83 0.94 10.06 -19.49
CA LYS A 83 2.00 11.03 -19.17
C LYS A 83 2.10 12.20 -20.18
N LYS A 84 1.67 12.00 -21.42
CA LYS A 84 1.68 13.03 -22.48
C LYS A 84 0.42 13.88 -22.48
N GLY A 85 -0.56 13.58 -21.61
CA GLY A 85 -1.88 14.23 -21.58
C GLY A 85 -2.86 13.70 -22.63
N GLU A 86 -2.50 12.65 -23.38
CA GLU A 86 -3.33 12.00 -24.38
C GLU A 86 -4.38 11.12 -23.69
N GLU A 87 -5.60 11.13 -24.20
CA GLU A 87 -6.64 10.23 -23.74
C GLU A 87 -6.36 8.79 -24.18
N VAL A 88 -6.44 7.87 -23.23
CA VAL A 88 -6.30 6.44 -23.45
C VAL A 88 -7.48 5.70 -22.82
N ASN A 89 -7.89 4.60 -23.42
CA ASN A 89 -9.03 3.81 -22.96
C ASN A 89 -8.60 2.36 -22.73
N PHE A 90 -9.14 1.77 -21.66
CA PHE A 90 -8.96 0.37 -21.31
C PHE A 90 -10.34 -0.27 -21.21
N GLU A 91 -10.49 -1.45 -21.79
CA GLU A 91 -11.73 -2.21 -21.72
C GLU A 91 -11.51 -3.51 -20.95
N GLY A 92 -12.51 -3.90 -20.19
CA GLY A 92 -12.53 -5.16 -19.43
C GLY A 92 -13.96 -5.56 -19.11
N ASP A 93 -14.13 -6.69 -18.48
CA ASP A 93 -15.42 -7.12 -17.93
C ASP A 93 -15.59 -6.73 -16.44
N TYR A 94 -14.48 -6.45 -15.75
CA TYR A 94 -14.50 -5.93 -14.39
C TYR A 94 -13.46 -4.84 -14.16
N VAL A 95 -13.77 -3.93 -13.25
CA VAL A 95 -12.83 -2.91 -12.72
C VAL A 95 -12.69 -3.09 -11.21
N LEU A 96 -11.45 -3.14 -10.75
CA LEU A 96 -11.10 -3.03 -9.34
C LEU A 96 -10.58 -1.61 -9.05
N VAL A 97 -11.26 -0.90 -8.16
CA VAL A 97 -10.82 0.43 -7.69
C VAL A 97 -10.07 0.27 -6.37
N SER A 98 -8.77 0.54 -6.38
CA SER A 98 -7.84 0.37 -5.25
C SER A 98 -6.92 1.58 -5.06
N VAL A 99 -7.50 2.78 -5.09
CA VAL A 99 -6.78 4.07 -5.08
C VAL A 99 -6.45 4.58 -3.67
N GLY A 100 -6.47 3.71 -2.69
CA GLY A 100 -6.10 4.01 -1.31
C GLY A 100 -7.27 3.90 -0.33
N ARG A 101 -6.96 4.20 0.92
CA ARG A 101 -7.91 4.18 2.06
C ARG A 101 -7.85 5.51 2.81
N ARG A 102 -8.94 5.85 3.45
CA ARG A 102 -9.03 6.99 4.38
C ARG A 102 -9.56 6.50 5.73
N PRO A 103 -9.26 7.20 6.84
CA PRO A 103 -9.83 6.86 8.13
C PRO A 103 -11.36 6.94 8.05
N TYR A 104 -12.03 6.00 8.70
CA TYR A 104 -13.49 6.02 8.80
C TYR A 104 -13.88 6.43 10.22
N THR A 105 -14.27 7.67 10.37
CA THR A 105 -14.64 8.31 11.65
C THR A 105 -16.10 8.70 11.73
N ASP A 106 -16.88 8.45 10.67
CA ASP A 106 -18.28 8.81 10.59
C ASP A 106 -19.11 8.04 11.64
N GLY A 107 -20.01 8.74 12.33
CA GLY A 107 -20.90 8.15 13.32
C GLY A 107 -20.30 7.87 14.69
N LEU A 108 -19.01 8.14 14.91
CA LEU A 108 -18.36 7.97 16.22
C LEU A 108 -18.73 9.07 17.23
N GLY A 109 -19.35 10.17 16.77
CA GLY A 109 -19.74 11.29 17.66
C GLY A 109 -18.52 12.02 18.24
N LEU A 110 -17.40 12.04 17.53
CA LEU A 110 -16.15 12.64 18.00
C LEU A 110 -16.30 14.13 18.36
N GLU A 111 -17.10 14.84 17.59
CA GLU A 111 -17.44 16.25 17.84
C GLU A 111 -18.17 16.46 19.18
N LYS A 112 -19.02 15.49 19.59
CA LYS A 112 -19.74 15.54 20.88
C LYS A 112 -18.80 15.27 22.05
N ALA A 113 -17.80 14.43 21.82
CA ALA A 113 -16.76 14.12 22.78
C ALA A 113 -15.65 15.19 22.83
N GLY A 114 -15.66 16.16 21.91
CA GLY A 114 -14.64 17.20 21.78
C GLY A 114 -13.29 16.67 21.24
N VAL A 115 -13.29 15.53 20.57
CA VAL A 115 -12.07 14.94 19.98
C VAL A 115 -11.71 15.63 18.68
N GLU A 116 -10.46 16.07 18.56
CA GLU A 116 -9.96 16.78 17.39
C GLU A 116 -9.52 15.83 16.25
N LEU A 117 -9.85 16.25 15.02
CA LEU A 117 -9.35 15.63 13.80
C LEU A 117 -8.30 16.52 13.13
N ASP A 118 -7.41 15.90 12.35
CA ASP A 118 -6.51 16.63 11.45
C ASP A 118 -7.20 16.96 10.10
N GLU A 119 -6.49 17.64 9.22
CA GLU A 119 -6.98 18.05 7.90
C GLU A 119 -7.27 16.88 6.95
N ARG A 120 -6.86 15.66 7.30
CA ARG A 120 -7.16 14.42 6.57
C ARG A 120 -8.24 13.57 7.23
N GLY A 121 -8.93 14.11 8.26
CA GLY A 121 -9.98 13.43 8.99
C GLY A 121 -9.49 12.34 9.96
N ARG A 122 -8.19 12.33 10.33
CA ARG A 122 -7.63 11.40 11.31
C ARG A 122 -7.73 11.98 12.71
N VAL A 123 -7.95 11.11 13.69
CA VAL A 123 -7.92 11.51 15.10
C VAL A 123 -6.51 11.96 15.47
N LYS A 124 -6.37 13.16 16.02
CA LYS A 124 -5.10 13.66 16.54
C LYS A 124 -4.75 12.98 17.84
N THR A 125 -3.51 12.50 17.94
CA THR A 125 -2.96 11.89 19.15
C THR A 125 -1.56 12.45 19.47
N ASN A 126 -1.17 12.38 20.73
CA ASN A 126 0.20 12.58 21.15
C ASN A 126 1.02 11.27 21.02
N ASP A 127 2.28 11.28 21.46
CA ASP A 127 3.18 10.11 21.39
C ASP A 127 2.74 8.94 22.29
N HIS A 128 1.78 9.15 23.17
CA HIS A 128 1.15 8.13 24.02
C HIS A 128 -0.21 7.68 23.48
N LEU A 129 -0.53 8.01 22.22
CA LEU A 129 -1.78 7.68 21.53
C LEU A 129 -3.04 8.26 22.22
N GLN A 130 -2.84 9.21 23.14
CA GLN A 130 -3.91 9.94 23.82
C GLN A 130 -4.38 11.10 22.96
N THR A 131 -5.68 11.30 22.87
CA THR A 131 -6.28 12.45 22.15
C THR A 131 -6.14 13.74 23.00
N ASN A 132 -6.68 14.84 22.48
CA ASN A 132 -6.84 16.07 23.25
C ASN A 132 -7.80 15.91 24.45
N VAL A 133 -8.60 14.84 24.51
CA VAL A 133 -9.45 14.49 25.65
C VAL A 133 -8.74 13.42 26.47
N SER A 134 -8.39 13.73 27.72
CA SER A 134 -7.44 13.00 28.56
C SER A 134 -7.78 11.53 28.84
N ASN A 135 -9.03 11.12 28.74
CA ASN A 135 -9.48 9.75 28.95
C ASN A 135 -9.85 9.02 27.65
N ILE A 136 -9.52 9.62 26.48
CA ILE A 136 -9.78 9.03 25.17
C ILE A 136 -8.45 8.80 24.45
N TYR A 137 -8.24 7.58 23.98
CA TYR A 137 -7.10 7.15 23.19
C TYR A 137 -7.59 6.72 21.81
N ALA A 138 -6.73 6.80 20.80
CA ALA A 138 -7.02 6.33 19.44
C ALA A 138 -5.82 5.59 18.86
N ILE A 139 -6.10 4.48 18.17
CA ILE A 139 -5.10 3.58 17.58
C ILE A 139 -5.50 3.14 16.18
N GLY A 140 -4.57 2.56 15.45
CA GLY A 140 -4.83 1.90 14.16
C GLY A 140 -5.10 2.88 13.02
N ASP A 141 -6.04 2.51 12.16
CA ASP A 141 -6.29 3.18 10.89
C ASP A 141 -6.92 4.57 11.02
N VAL A 142 -7.45 4.91 12.19
CA VAL A 142 -8.08 6.23 12.43
C VAL A 142 -7.09 7.32 12.82
N ILE A 143 -5.83 6.98 13.09
CA ILE A 143 -4.77 7.93 13.43
C ILE A 143 -3.71 8.06 12.32
N LYS A 144 -2.74 8.92 12.51
CA LYS A 144 -1.60 9.10 11.60
C LYS A 144 -0.73 7.85 11.55
N GLY A 145 -0.22 7.50 10.37
CA GLY A 145 0.72 6.41 10.14
C GLY A 145 0.22 5.39 9.13
N ALA A 146 0.89 4.26 9.06
CA ALA A 146 0.53 3.16 8.17
C ALA A 146 -0.77 2.48 8.64
N MET A 147 -1.64 2.16 7.67
CA MET A 147 -2.89 1.42 7.92
C MET A 147 -2.61 -0.08 7.88
N LEU A 148 -2.01 -0.61 8.95
CA LEU A 148 -1.57 -2.00 9.09
C LEU A 148 -2.08 -2.60 10.39
N ALA A 149 -2.58 -3.84 10.33
CA ALA A 149 -3.15 -4.53 11.48
C ALA A 149 -2.13 -4.69 12.62
N HIS A 150 -0.93 -5.17 12.32
CA HIS A 150 0.13 -5.35 13.32
C HIS A 150 0.61 -4.03 13.96
N LYS A 151 0.56 -2.90 13.22
CA LYS A 151 0.77 -1.57 13.82
C LYS A 151 -0.32 -1.27 14.86
N ALA A 152 -1.57 -1.52 14.53
CA ALA A 152 -2.69 -1.28 15.44
C ALA A 152 -2.65 -2.19 16.69
N GLU A 153 -2.19 -3.42 16.53
CA GLU A 153 -1.97 -4.37 17.66
C GLU A 153 -0.90 -3.89 18.61
N GLU A 154 0.26 -3.45 18.09
CA GLU A 154 1.33 -2.86 18.90
C GLU A 154 0.87 -1.57 19.60
N GLU A 155 0.13 -0.71 18.92
CA GLU A 155 -0.45 0.50 19.50
C GLU A 155 -1.46 0.17 20.61
N GLY A 156 -2.28 -0.87 20.43
CA GLY A 156 -3.22 -1.34 21.46
C GLY A 156 -2.50 -1.85 22.70
N THR A 157 -1.44 -2.62 22.52
CA THR A 157 -0.58 -3.10 23.61
C THR A 157 0.06 -1.93 24.34
N LEU A 158 0.61 -0.94 23.60
CA LEU A 158 1.21 0.27 24.19
C LEU A 158 0.20 1.03 25.06
N VAL A 159 -1.03 1.24 24.59
CA VAL A 159 -2.05 1.94 25.38
C VAL A 159 -2.40 1.16 26.65
N ALA A 160 -2.55 -0.17 26.57
CA ALA A 160 -2.84 -1.01 27.73
C ALA A 160 -1.71 -0.94 28.78
N GLU A 161 -0.46 -0.99 28.35
CA GLU A 161 0.72 -0.87 29.23
C GLU A 161 0.82 0.51 29.89
N ILE A 162 0.54 1.60 29.14
CA ILE A 162 0.47 2.95 29.71
C ILE A 162 -0.59 3.02 30.81
N LEU A 163 -1.79 2.49 30.57
CA LEU A 163 -2.88 2.47 31.52
C LEU A 163 -2.55 1.63 32.76
N ALA A 164 -1.69 0.62 32.61
CA ALA A 164 -1.12 -0.17 33.70
C ALA A 164 0.06 0.52 34.44
N GLY A 165 0.39 1.76 34.08
CA GLY A 165 1.46 2.54 34.70
C GLY A 165 2.87 2.21 34.20
N GLN A 166 3.01 1.48 33.11
CA GLN A 166 4.27 1.19 32.45
C GLN A 166 4.72 2.35 31.56
N LYS A 167 5.92 2.25 30.98
CA LYS A 167 6.50 3.24 30.07
C LYS A 167 6.92 2.56 28.75
N PRO A 168 5.98 2.05 27.97
CA PRO A 168 6.27 1.38 26.71
C PRO A 168 6.73 2.36 25.63
N HIS A 169 7.34 1.82 24.56
CA HIS A 169 7.80 2.59 23.43
C HIS A 169 7.62 1.79 22.12
N ILE A 170 7.09 2.42 21.08
CA ILE A 170 7.03 1.88 19.73
C ILE A 170 8.04 2.61 18.83
N ASN A 171 8.89 1.84 18.16
CA ASN A 171 9.69 2.38 17.06
C ASN A 171 8.98 2.12 15.73
N TYR A 172 8.29 3.12 15.20
CA TYR A 172 7.54 3.01 13.95
C TYR A 172 8.41 2.69 12.73
N ASN A 173 9.72 2.92 12.78
CA ASN A 173 10.64 2.49 11.71
C ASN A 173 10.85 0.97 11.67
N LEU A 174 10.49 0.26 12.73
CA LEU A 174 10.61 -1.20 12.80
C LEU A 174 9.31 -1.94 12.45
N ILE A 175 8.27 -1.22 12.04
CA ILE A 175 7.02 -1.81 11.56
C ILE A 175 7.21 -2.23 10.11
N PRO A 176 7.18 -3.55 9.79
CA PRO A 176 7.40 -4.01 8.43
C PRO A 176 6.22 -3.73 7.53
N GLY A 177 6.50 -3.39 6.26
CA GLY A 177 5.51 -3.39 5.20
C GLY A 177 5.67 -4.64 4.33
N VAL A 178 4.57 -5.24 3.92
CA VAL A 178 4.56 -6.45 3.08
C VAL A 178 3.58 -6.28 1.93
N VAL A 179 3.94 -6.82 0.76
CA VAL A 179 3.06 -6.99 -0.41
C VAL A 179 2.98 -8.48 -0.69
N TYR A 180 1.81 -9.07 -0.47
CA TYR A 180 1.55 -10.50 -0.60
C TYR A 180 1.26 -10.92 -2.04
N THR A 181 2.15 -10.55 -2.94
CA THR A 181 2.23 -11.06 -4.30
C THR A 181 3.05 -12.36 -4.34
N TRP A 182 3.27 -12.94 -5.53
CA TRP A 182 4.23 -14.01 -5.71
C TRP A 182 5.27 -13.59 -6.76
N PRO A 183 6.56 -13.41 -6.33
CA PRO A 183 7.06 -13.47 -4.94
C PRO A 183 6.52 -12.35 -4.06
N GLU A 184 6.56 -12.55 -2.74
CA GLU A 184 6.29 -11.52 -1.75
C GLU A 184 7.39 -10.47 -1.75
N VAL A 185 7.01 -9.23 -1.41
CA VAL A 185 7.97 -8.14 -1.20
C VAL A 185 7.78 -7.59 0.20
N ALA A 186 8.84 -7.52 0.97
CA ALA A 186 8.81 -6.98 2.32
C ALA A 186 9.95 -5.98 2.54
N GLY A 187 9.70 -5.01 3.41
CA GLY A 187 10.69 -4.03 3.83
C GLY A 187 10.43 -3.52 5.23
N VAL A 188 11.48 -3.14 5.92
CA VAL A 188 11.43 -2.52 7.25
C VAL A 188 12.50 -1.43 7.32
N GLY A 189 12.20 -0.35 8.04
CA GLY A 189 13.09 0.80 8.16
C GLY A 189 12.90 1.79 7.00
N LYS A 190 13.87 2.70 6.87
CA LYS A 190 13.83 3.78 5.87
C LYS A 190 14.23 3.29 4.49
N THR A 191 13.57 3.82 3.46
CA THR A 191 13.95 3.60 2.07
C THR A 191 15.16 4.45 1.67
N GLU A 192 15.82 4.12 0.55
CA GLU A 192 16.89 4.96 0.00
C GLU A 192 16.43 6.40 -0.28
N GLU A 193 15.19 6.56 -0.76
CA GLU A 193 14.62 7.87 -1.06
C GLU A 193 14.50 8.72 0.21
N GLN A 194 14.01 8.13 1.30
CA GLN A 194 13.90 8.82 2.60
C GLN A 194 15.27 9.20 3.16
N LEU A 195 16.26 8.30 3.08
CA LEU A 195 17.62 8.58 3.55
C LEU A 195 18.27 9.72 2.72
N LYS A 196 18.02 9.76 1.41
CA LYS A 196 18.50 10.84 0.54
C LYS A 196 17.85 12.17 0.88
N GLU A 197 16.55 12.18 1.11
CA GLU A 197 15.79 13.39 1.48
C GLU A 197 16.25 13.95 2.84
N GLU A 198 16.54 13.05 3.78
CA GLU A 198 17.05 13.41 5.11
C GLU A 198 18.55 13.76 5.12
N GLY A 199 19.26 13.57 4.01
CA GLY A 199 20.72 13.81 3.93
C GLY A 199 21.56 12.82 4.74
N VAL A 200 21.01 11.65 5.05
CA VAL A 200 21.71 10.60 5.83
C VAL A 200 22.65 9.82 4.91
N ALA A 201 23.91 9.72 5.30
CA ALA A 201 24.88 8.88 4.58
C ALA A 201 24.60 7.41 4.83
N TYR A 202 24.54 6.60 3.75
CA TYR A 202 24.28 5.17 3.82
C TYR A 202 25.11 4.40 2.78
N LYS A 203 25.14 3.08 2.93
CA LYS A 203 25.72 2.15 1.96
C LYS A 203 24.66 1.16 1.55
N VAL A 204 24.69 0.73 0.29
CA VAL A 204 23.77 -0.27 -0.27
C VAL A 204 24.54 -1.57 -0.51
N GLY A 205 23.96 -2.68 -0.05
CA GLY A 205 24.41 -4.02 -0.38
C GLY A 205 23.24 -4.82 -0.96
N ASN A 206 23.49 -5.56 -2.04
CA ASN A 206 22.48 -6.42 -2.68
C ASN A 206 22.96 -7.87 -2.69
N PHE A 207 22.03 -8.78 -2.45
CA PHE A 207 22.28 -10.20 -2.55
C PHE A 207 21.14 -10.88 -3.34
N PRO A 208 21.40 -11.41 -4.55
CA PRO A 208 20.34 -11.96 -5.39
C PRO A 208 19.85 -13.31 -4.85
N MET A 209 18.53 -13.51 -4.80
CA MET A 209 17.90 -14.75 -4.31
C MET A 209 18.39 -15.99 -5.06
N ARG A 210 18.65 -15.90 -6.36
CA ARG A 210 19.22 -16.99 -7.18
C ARG A 210 20.57 -17.52 -6.71
N ALA A 211 21.29 -16.79 -5.84
CA ALA A 211 22.54 -17.23 -5.24
C ALA A 211 22.34 -18.10 -3.99
N LEU A 212 21.10 -18.14 -3.44
CA LEU A 212 20.77 -18.97 -2.29
C LEU A 212 20.48 -20.41 -2.69
N GLY A 213 21.07 -21.38 -1.96
CA GLY A 213 20.83 -22.79 -2.18
C GLY A 213 19.36 -23.20 -2.04
N ARG A 214 18.65 -22.61 -1.05
CA ARG A 214 17.21 -22.84 -0.85
C ARG A 214 16.38 -22.36 -2.03
N SER A 215 16.61 -21.14 -2.50
CA SER A 215 15.91 -20.57 -3.66
C SER A 215 16.11 -21.40 -4.93
N ARG A 216 17.31 -21.94 -5.12
CA ARG A 216 17.59 -22.86 -6.23
C ARG A 216 16.87 -24.19 -6.08
N ALA A 217 16.78 -24.71 -4.87
CA ALA A 217 16.12 -25.99 -4.60
C ALA A 217 14.60 -25.90 -4.78
N SER A 218 13.98 -24.77 -4.38
CA SER A 218 12.54 -24.52 -4.58
C SER A 218 12.20 -24.03 -5.99
N GLY A 219 13.16 -23.51 -6.74
CA GLY A 219 12.93 -22.84 -8.02
C GLY A 219 12.53 -21.37 -7.90
N ASP A 220 12.41 -20.82 -6.67
CA ASP A 220 12.02 -19.44 -6.39
C ASP A 220 13.25 -18.53 -6.41
N THR A 221 13.67 -18.13 -7.59
CA THR A 221 14.94 -17.41 -7.81
C THR A 221 14.76 -15.92 -8.14
N ASP A 222 13.53 -15.42 -8.22
CA ASP A 222 13.22 -14.01 -8.46
C ASP A 222 13.47 -13.21 -7.16
N GLY A 223 14.21 -12.07 -7.27
CA GLY A 223 14.58 -11.19 -6.15
C GLY A 223 16.07 -11.11 -5.89
#